data_92b727f3102894cc9e572d909a59e862
#
_entry.id   92b727f3102894cc9e572d909a59e862
#
_cell.length_a   1.000
_cell.length_b   1.000
_cell.length_c   1.000
_cell.angle_alpha   90.00
_cell.angle_beta   90.00
_cell.angle_gamma   90.00
#
_symmetry.space_group_name_H-M   'P 1'
#
loop_
_entity.id
_entity.type
_entity.pdbx_description
1 polymer ?
#
loop_
_entity_poly.entity_id
_entity_poly.type
_entity_poly.pdbx_seq_one_letter_code
_entity_poly.pdbx_strand_id
1 'polypeptide(L)'
;MPLPLRLFTMDFTAFRQSGFPQLRPEARLAAWLALSLMVLVVFDQQHYWRTSDDFSFGFLVPVFVVFVLHDRWPLLKSILLGDPAVAVASAESPLAGSLNFLAGLAVFGSLLLFLYGGFMRAVTGPDTDSAAALSLGLGGFVLAMSFLVARLDAQGRILSLSRRGRVVALLVFPALAWLISAPMLLVFETRVKPLLLEWVVSIVSGLFNGLGFEVFRDPGSSVLTLPNGSVGVADACSGIRSLTACLFAGSFLAAVFLDRFWKKFLLLAMSAVLAFGMNIVRSLFLTGWAYKYGSDMLDADFWGNTEYLRAKDATGQLVSVKDAAGHAVPNPAFHLFTVHDFAGYLVLGLTLAGLLLLLPILNYQFKLPEDKPEPPEPSPTPPSTK
;
A
#
# COMPACT_ATOMS: atom_id res chain seq x y z
N MET A 1 36.14 16.27 -15.85
CA MET A 1 36.02 14.86 -15.50
C MET A 1 34.74 14.33 -16.15
N PRO A 2 34.78 13.41 -17.12
CA PRO A 2 33.58 12.84 -17.70
C PRO A 2 32.97 11.81 -16.73
N LEU A 3 31.68 11.96 -16.42
CA LEU A 3 30.88 10.99 -15.69
C LEU A 3 30.89 9.64 -16.43
N PRO A 4 31.09 8.51 -15.75
CA PRO A 4 31.11 7.21 -16.40
C PRO A 4 29.71 6.81 -16.83
N LEU A 5 29.46 6.81 -18.13
CA LEU A 5 28.31 6.23 -18.84
C LEU A 5 28.24 4.68 -18.66
N ARG A 6 28.25 4.17 -17.43
CA ARG A 6 28.11 2.73 -17.16
C ARG A 6 26.70 2.33 -16.69
N LEU A 7 25.69 3.19 -16.88
CA LEU A 7 24.34 2.94 -16.36
C LEU A 7 23.40 2.17 -17.28
N PHE A 8 23.82 1.75 -18.50
CA PHE A 8 22.93 1.07 -19.46
C PHE A 8 23.53 -0.12 -20.20
N THR A 9 24.61 -0.72 -19.75
CA THR A 9 24.95 -2.07 -20.22
C THR A 9 24.20 -3.06 -19.35
N MET A 10 23.04 -3.56 -19.80
CA MET A 10 22.41 -4.75 -19.23
C MET A 10 23.47 -5.86 -19.19
N ASP A 11 23.97 -6.17 -18.01
CA ASP A 11 24.94 -7.23 -17.82
C ASP A 11 24.22 -8.57 -17.97
N PHE A 12 24.26 -9.12 -19.19
CA PHE A 12 23.67 -10.42 -19.52
C PHE A 12 24.28 -11.56 -18.67
N THR A 13 25.44 -11.35 -18.07
CA THR A 13 26.03 -12.29 -17.11
C THR A 13 25.25 -12.32 -15.82
N ALA A 14 24.82 -11.16 -15.29
CA ALA A 14 23.94 -11.07 -14.12
C ALA A 14 22.58 -11.74 -14.38
N PHE A 15 22.00 -11.57 -15.57
CA PHE A 15 20.77 -12.26 -15.96
C PHE A 15 20.93 -13.78 -16.01
N ARG A 16 22.05 -14.29 -16.57
CA ARG A 16 22.37 -15.73 -16.56
C ARG A 16 22.55 -16.27 -15.15
N GLN A 17 23.19 -15.53 -14.26
CA GLN A 17 23.41 -15.90 -12.86
C GLN A 17 22.14 -15.78 -12.00
N SER A 18 21.13 -15.04 -12.47
CA SER A 18 19.86 -14.87 -11.74
C SER A 18 19.12 -16.20 -11.50
N GLY A 19 19.38 -17.22 -12.32
CA GLY A 19 18.67 -18.51 -12.29
C GLY A 19 17.32 -18.49 -13.05
N PHE A 20 16.87 -17.34 -13.54
CA PHE A 20 15.63 -17.23 -14.32
C PHE A 20 15.65 -18.13 -15.60
N PRO A 21 16.74 -18.18 -16.39
CA PRO A 21 16.80 -19.06 -17.55
C PRO A 21 16.74 -20.55 -17.22
N GLN A 22 17.04 -20.94 -15.98
CA GLN A 22 17.02 -22.33 -15.50
C GLN A 22 15.61 -22.78 -15.07
N LEU A 23 14.66 -21.84 -14.91
CA LEU A 23 13.27 -22.15 -14.67
C LEU A 23 12.65 -22.93 -15.82
N ARG A 24 11.65 -23.76 -15.54
CA ARG A 24 10.86 -24.45 -16.55
C ARG A 24 10.24 -23.46 -17.56
N PRO A 25 10.06 -23.88 -18.83
CA PRO A 25 9.48 -23.00 -19.86
C PRO A 25 8.13 -22.38 -19.46
N GLU A 26 7.26 -23.18 -18.78
CA GLU A 26 5.96 -22.73 -18.34
C GLU A 26 6.07 -21.62 -17.26
N ALA A 27 7.05 -21.74 -16.37
CA ALA A 27 7.30 -20.73 -15.34
C ALA A 27 7.81 -19.41 -15.95
N ARG A 28 8.67 -19.51 -16.94
CA ARG A 28 9.17 -18.34 -17.67
C ARG A 28 8.06 -17.65 -18.48
N LEU A 29 7.23 -18.44 -19.17
CA LEU A 29 6.08 -17.92 -19.90
C LEU A 29 5.09 -17.21 -18.96
N ALA A 30 4.75 -17.86 -17.84
CA ALA A 30 3.87 -17.26 -16.82
C ALA A 30 4.44 -15.95 -16.25
N ALA A 31 5.75 -15.89 -16.00
CA ALA A 31 6.40 -14.67 -15.52
C ALA A 31 6.37 -13.55 -16.57
N TRP A 32 6.61 -13.85 -17.84
CA TRP A 32 6.52 -12.86 -18.91
C TRP A 32 5.08 -12.36 -19.12
N LEU A 33 4.08 -13.25 -19.05
CA LEU A 33 2.67 -12.84 -19.10
C LEU A 33 2.30 -11.96 -17.92
N ALA A 34 2.69 -12.35 -16.69
CA ALA A 34 2.45 -11.53 -15.50
C ALA A 34 3.09 -10.14 -15.64
N LEU A 35 4.33 -10.07 -16.13
CA LEU A 35 5.01 -8.79 -16.37
C LEU A 35 4.28 -7.95 -17.42
N SER A 36 3.81 -8.56 -18.51
CA SER A 36 3.05 -7.84 -19.56
C SER A 36 1.74 -7.28 -19.02
N LEU A 37 0.98 -8.09 -18.26
CA LEU A 37 -0.25 -7.63 -17.60
C LEU A 37 0.05 -6.51 -16.60
N MET A 38 1.14 -6.62 -15.84
CA MET A 38 1.56 -5.60 -14.88
C MET A 38 1.91 -4.28 -15.57
N VAL A 39 2.61 -4.31 -16.71
CA VAL A 39 2.91 -3.10 -17.50
C VAL A 39 1.62 -2.43 -17.98
N LEU A 40 0.62 -3.21 -18.42
CA LEU A 40 -0.68 -2.68 -18.82
C LEU A 40 -1.42 -2.02 -17.63
N VAL A 41 -1.37 -2.62 -16.44
CA VAL A 41 -1.94 -2.03 -15.22
C VAL A 41 -1.22 -0.73 -14.84
N VAL A 42 0.12 -0.68 -14.90
CA VAL A 42 0.89 0.55 -14.68
C VAL A 42 0.46 1.64 -15.65
N PHE A 43 0.31 1.28 -16.93
CA PHE A 43 -0.09 2.24 -17.96
C PHE A 43 -1.50 2.77 -17.74
N ASP A 44 -2.43 1.95 -17.26
CA ASP A 44 -3.78 2.38 -16.87
C ASP A 44 -3.76 3.27 -15.62
N GLN A 45 -3.13 2.80 -14.55
CA GLN A 45 -3.17 3.45 -13.24
C GLN A 45 -2.39 4.77 -13.19
N GLN A 46 -1.38 4.99 -14.06
CA GLN A 46 -0.65 6.26 -14.10
C GLN A 46 -1.58 7.47 -14.34
N HIS A 47 -2.76 7.26 -14.94
CA HIS A 47 -3.77 8.31 -15.09
C HIS A 47 -4.20 8.82 -13.72
N TYR A 48 -4.59 7.93 -12.80
CA TYR A 48 -5.01 8.28 -11.44
C TYR A 48 -3.88 8.87 -10.61
N TRP A 49 -2.66 8.38 -10.80
CA TRP A 49 -1.48 8.89 -10.07
C TRP A 49 -1.12 10.33 -10.46
N ARG A 50 -1.52 10.77 -11.66
CA ARG A 50 -1.29 12.13 -12.17
C ARG A 50 -2.46 13.08 -11.91
N THR A 51 -3.68 12.57 -11.90
CA THR A 51 -4.90 13.39 -11.85
C THR A 51 -5.53 13.45 -10.47
N SER A 52 -5.20 12.51 -9.59
CA SER A 52 -5.72 12.47 -8.22
C SER A 52 -4.59 12.48 -7.21
N ASP A 53 -4.57 13.50 -6.39
CA ASP A 53 -3.62 13.63 -5.28
C ASP A 53 -3.70 12.46 -4.30
N ASP A 54 -4.89 11.85 -4.14
CA ASP A 54 -5.11 10.73 -3.22
C ASP A 54 -4.32 9.48 -3.61
N PHE A 55 -3.95 9.34 -4.88
CA PHE A 55 -3.21 8.20 -5.42
C PHE A 55 -1.81 8.55 -5.94
N SER A 56 -1.31 9.76 -5.67
CA SER A 56 0.01 10.21 -6.13
C SER A 56 1.18 9.31 -5.68
N PHE A 57 1.04 8.62 -4.54
CA PHE A 57 2.00 7.62 -4.08
C PHE A 57 2.10 6.39 -5.02
N GLY A 58 1.13 6.21 -5.91
CA GLY A 58 1.07 5.07 -6.85
C GLY A 58 2.30 4.93 -7.74
N PHE A 59 3.02 6.04 -8.03
CA PHE A 59 4.31 5.97 -8.73
C PHE A 59 5.37 5.15 -8.00
N LEU A 60 5.26 4.99 -6.69
CA LEU A 60 6.17 4.17 -5.89
C LEU A 60 5.82 2.67 -5.95
N VAL A 61 4.57 2.31 -6.29
CA VAL A 61 4.11 0.91 -6.27
C VAL A 61 4.94 0.00 -7.18
N PRO A 62 5.23 0.34 -8.45
CA PRO A 62 6.10 -0.48 -9.29
C PRO A 62 7.48 -0.69 -8.67
N VAL A 63 8.05 0.35 -8.07
CA VAL A 63 9.38 0.29 -7.43
C VAL A 63 9.38 -0.69 -6.27
N PHE A 64 8.38 -0.59 -5.39
CA PHE A 64 8.27 -1.49 -4.23
C PHE A 64 7.91 -2.93 -4.63
N VAL A 65 7.11 -3.12 -5.68
CA VAL A 65 6.84 -4.44 -6.23
C VAL A 65 8.13 -5.10 -6.73
N VAL A 66 8.94 -4.38 -7.51
CA VAL A 66 10.25 -4.87 -7.99
C VAL A 66 11.19 -5.14 -6.82
N PHE A 67 11.23 -4.26 -5.82
CA PHE A 67 12.04 -4.45 -4.61
C PHE A 67 11.65 -5.74 -3.88
N VAL A 68 10.36 -5.98 -3.62
CA VAL A 68 9.90 -7.19 -2.93
C VAL A 68 10.15 -8.44 -3.76
N LEU A 69 9.97 -8.39 -5.08
CA LEU A 69 10.32 -9.50 -5.96
C LEU A 69 11.81 -9.82 -5.91
N HIS A 70 12.68 -8.80 -5.91
CA HIS A 70 14.13 -8.95 -5.78
C HIS A 70 14.51 -9.57 -4.42
N ASP A 71 13.97 -9.05 -3.32
CA ASP A 71 14.19 -9.55 -1.97
C ASP A 71 13.74 -11.02 -1.80
N ARG A 72 12.60 -11.39 -2.41
CA ARG A 72 12.05 -12.75 -2.34
C ARG A 72 12.62 -13.71 -3.38
N TRP A 73 13.35 -13.20 -4.36
CA TRP A 73 13.90 -14.00 -5.45
C TRP A 73 14.77 -15.18 -4.98
N PRO A 74 15.70 -15.04 -4.01
CA PRO A 74 16.50 -16.17 -3.52
C PRO A 74 15.62 -17.33 -2.99
N LEU A 75 14.53 -17.02 -2.25
CA LEU A 75 13.60 -18.00 -1.73
C LEU A 75 12.77 -18.64 -2.85
N LEU A 76 12.25 -17.86 -3.79
CA LEU A 76 11.55 -18.36 -4.96
C LEU A 76 12.45 -19.28 -5.80
N LYS A 77 13.68 -18.85 -6.03
CA LYS A 77 14.69 -19.61 -6.76
C LYS A 77 14.98 -20.96 -6.09
N SER A 78 15.21 -21.00 -4.77
CA SER A 78 15.50 -22.24 -4.05
C SER A 78 14.34 -23.25 -4.15
N ILE A 79 13.10 -22.77 -4.11
CA ILE A 79 11.91 -23.65 -4.24
C ILE A 79 11.74 -24.12 -5.69
N LEU A 80 11.82 -23.23 -6.66
CA LEU A 80 11.50 -23.55 -8.06
C LEU A 80 12.63 -24.26 -8.80
N LEU A 81 13.89 -24.04 -8.46
CA LEU A 81 15.03 -24.75 -9.03
C LEU A 81 15.31 -26.08 -8.34
N GLY A 82 14.65 -26.37 -7.20
CA GLY A 82 14.75 -27.64 -6.54
C GLY A 82 16.06 -27.82 -5.80
N ASP A 83 16.29 -27.03 -4.75
CA ASP A 83 17.39 -27.25 -3.81
C ASP A 83 17.32 -28.70 -3.27
N PRO A 84 18.42 -29.47 -3.25
CA PRO A 84 18.46 -30.84 -2.69
C PRO A 84 17.97 -30.93 -1.24
N ALA A 85 18.13 -29.86 -0.46
CA ALA A 85 17.61 -29.77 0.91
C ALA A 85 16.09 -29.62 0.99
N VAL A 86 15.40 -29.42 -0.15
CA VAL A 86 13.95 -29.26 -0.22
C VAL A 86 13.28 -30.63 -0.28
N ALA A 87 12.48 -30.99 0.73
CA ALA A 87 11.71 -32.21 0.75
C ALA A 87 10.74 -32.29 -0.43
N VAL A 88 10.84 -33.36 -1.21
CA VAL A 88 9.98 -33.66 -2.37
C VAL A 88 8.86 -34.56 -1.91
N ALA A 89 7.64 -34.32 -2.37
CA ALA A 89 6.53 -35.22 -2.11
C ALA A 89 6.69 -36.50 -2.95
N SER A 90 6.55 -37.66 -2.32
CA SER A 90 6.66 -38.96 -3.00
C SER A 90 5.47 -39.25 -3.93
N ALA A 91 4.33 -38.59 -3.70
CA ALA A 91 3.12 -38.68 -4.53
C ALA A 91 2.28 -37.41 -4.41
N GLU A 92 1.48 -37.09 -5.45
CA GLU A 92 0.50 -35.99 -5.37
C GLU A 92 -0.62 -36.36 -4.39
N SER A 93 -0.93 -35.47 -3.46
CA SER A 93 -2.10 -35.58 -2.60
C SER A 93 -3.38 -35.56 -3.45
N PRO A 94 -4.42 -36.38 -3.12
CA PRO A 94 -5.72 -36.32 -3.81
C PRO A 94 -6.32 -34.93 -3.85
N LEU A 95 -6.09 -34.12 -2.79
CA LEU A 95 -6.52 -32.73 -2.71
C LEU A 95 -5.81 -31.85 -3.76
N ALA A 96 -4.60 -32.20 -4.20
CA ALA A 96 -3.84 -31.43 -5.16
C ALA A 96 -4.52 -31.36 -6.53
N GLY A 97 -5.21 -32.43 -6.95
CA GLY A 97 -5.98 -32.47 -8.19
C GLY A 97 -7.10 -31.41 -8.21
N SER A 98 -7.92 -31.39 -7.15
CA SER A 98 -9.00 -30.40 -7.00
C SER A 98 -8.47 -28.97 -6.92
N LEU A 99 -7.38 -28.75 -6.18
CA LEU A 99 -6.74 -27.43 -6.09
C LEU A 99 -6.14 -26.98 -7.42
N ASN A 100 -5.58 -27.88 -8.22
CA ASN A 100 -5.09 -27.56 -9.57
C ASN A 100 -6.23 -27.16 -10.49
N PHE A 101 -7.37 -27.87 -10.44
CA PHE A 101 -8.56 -27.51 -11.20
C PHE A 101 -9.09 -26.13 -10.80
N LEU A 102 -9.24 -25.87 -9.50
CA LEU A 102 -9.67 -24.57 -8.99
C LEU A 102 -8.70 -23.43 -9.37
N ALA A 103 -7.39 -23.69 -9.27
CA ALA A 103 -6.39 -22.70 -9.69
C ALA A 103 -6.44 -22.45 -11.21
N GLY A 104 -6.68 -23.49 -12.02
CA GLY A 104 -6.90 -23.33 -13.46
C GLY A 104 -8.14 -22.49 -13.78
N LEU A 105 -9.25 -22.74 -13.08
CA LEU A 105 -10.46 -21.93 -13.19
C LEU A 105 -10.22 -20.49 -12.73
N ALA A 106 -9.44 -20.29 -11.66
CA ALA A 106 -9.07 -18.97 -11.18
C ALA A 106 -8.19 -18.21 -12.19
N VAL A 107 -7.22 -18.88 -12.85
CA VAL A 107 -6.45 -18.26 -13.95
C VAL A 107 -7.36 -17.82 -15.08
N PHE A 108 -8.26 -18.69 -15.52
CA PHE A 108 -9.19 -18.36 -16.61
C PHE A 108 -10.12 -17.20 -16.22
N GLY A 109 -10.74 -17.25 -15.04
CA GLY A 109 -11.59 -16.17 -14.55
C GLY A 109 -10.84 -14.85 -14.37
N SER A 110 -9.59 -14.90 -13.90
CA SER A 110 -8.74 -13.72 -13.76
C SER A 110 -8.40 -13.06 -15.10
N LEU A 111 -8.12 -13.87 -16.13
CA LEU A 111 -7.88 -13.35 -17.48
C LEU A 111 -9.16 -12.78 -18.10
N LEU A 112 -10.30 -13.42 -17.90
CA LEU A 112 -11.59 -12.87 -18.34
C LEU A 112 -11.90 -11.54 -17.65
N LEU A 113 -11.66 -11.45 -16.34
CA LEU A 113 -11.83 -10.22 -15.58
C LEU A 113 -10.88 -9.12 -16.06
N PHE A 114 -9.63 -9.47 -16.35
CA PHE A 114 -8.66 -8.54 -16.91
C PHE A 114 -9.09 -8.02 -18.29
N LEU A 115 -9.53 -8.91 -19.18
CA LEU A 115 -10.05 -8.55 -20.50
C LEU A 115 -11.31 -7.68 -20.39
N TYR A 116 -12.22 -8.01 -19.47
CA TYR A 116 -13.41 -7.19 -19.19
C TYR A 116 -13.01 -5.79 -18.72
N GLY A 117 -12.07 -5.67 -17.77
CA GLY A 117 -11.54 -4.39 -17.33
C GLY A 117 -10.91 -3.58 -18.46
N GLY A 118 -10.10 -4.22 -19.31
CA GLY A 118 -9.53 -3.60 -20.51
C GLY A 118 -10.57 -3.14 -21.52
N PHE A 119 -11.62 -3.93 -21.74
CA PHE A 119 -12.75 -3.57 -22.60
C PHE A 119 -13.52 -2.37 -22.02
N MET A 120 -13.89 -2.41 -20.74
CA MET A 120 -14.55 -1.28 -20.07
C MET A 120 -13.71 -0.02 -20.20
N ARG A 121 -12.40 -0.12 -19.90
CA ARG A 121 -11.46 1.00 -20.04
C ARG A 121 -11.44 1.62 -21.45
N ALA A 122 -11.54 0.78 -22.48
CA ALA A 122 -11.57 1.23 -23.88
C ALA A 122 -12.89 1.93 -24.25
N VAL A 123 -13.99 1.53 -23.64
CA VAL A 123 -15.34 2.05 -23.94
C VAL A 123 -15.68 3.28 -23.10
N THR A 124 -15.44 3.23 -21.79
CA THR A 124 -15.86 4.29 -20.85
C THR A 124 -14.75 5.29 -20.54
N GLY A 125 -13.51 5.00 -20.93
CA GLY A 125 -12.34 5.76 -20.48
C GLY A 125 -11.88 5.36 -19.09
N PRO A 126 -11.08 6.22 -18.40
CA PRO A 126 -10.63 5.96 -17.05
C PRO A 126 -11.80 5.91 -16.07
N ASP A 127 -12.01 4.72 -15.48
CA ASP A 127 -13.12 4.44 -14.56
C ASP A 127 -12.63 3.54 -13.41
N THR A 128 -13.22 3.72 -12.22
CA THR A 128 -12.85 2.99 -11.00
C THR A 128 -13.05 1.47 -11.14
N ASP A 129 -14.16 1.07 -11.79
CA ASP A 129 -14.50 -0.35 -11.94
C ASP A 129 -13.57 -1.04 -12.92
N SER A 130 -13.16 -0.34 -14.00
CA SER A 130 -12.18 -0.87 -14.96
C SER A 130 -10.80 -1.05 -14.30
N ALA A 131 -10.34 -0.06 -13.51
CA ALA A 131 -9.07 -0.14 -12.79
C ALA A 131 -9.07 -1.27 -11.74
N ALA A 132 -10.18 -1.44 -11.01
CA ALA A 132 -10.37 -2.53 -10.06
C ALA A 132 -10.37 -3.91 -10.75
N ALA A 133 -11.08 -4.05 -11.88
CA ALA A 133 -11.13 -5.29 -12.65
C ALA A 133 -9.76 -5.68 -13.21
N LEU A 134 -8.99 -4.72 -13.74
CA LEU A 134 -7.61 -4.93 -14.21
C LEU A 134 -6.69 -5.37 -13.07
N SER A 135 -6.76 -4.71 -11.91
CA SER A 135 -5.93 -5.03 -10.75
C SER A 135 -6.27 -6.39 -10.14
N LEU A 136 -7.57 -6.71 -9.98
CA LEU A 136 -8.03 -8.02 -9.51
C LEU A 136 -7.68 -9.13 -10.50
N GLY A 137 -7.84 -8.87 -11.80
CA GLY A 137 -7.45 -9.80 -12.85
C GLY A 137 -5.95 -10.11 -12.83
N LEU A 138 -5.10 -9.09 -12.71
CA LEU A 138 -3.65 -9.27 -12.55
C LEU A 138 -3.33 -10.05 -11.27
N GLY A 139 -3.88 -9.63 -10.12
CA GLY A 139 -3.62 -10.25 -8.83
C GLY A 139 -4.02 -11.73 -8.81
N GLY A 140 -5.24 -12.03 -9.25
CA GLY A 140 -5.75 -13.39 -9.36
C GLY A 140 -4.92 -14.27 -10.30
N PHE A 141 -4.54 -13.73 -11.48
CA PHE A 141 -3.66 -14.41 -12.43
C PHE A 141 -2.31 -14.77 -11.79
N VAL A 142 -1.63 -13.78 -11.15
CA VAL A 142 -0.32 -14.01 -10.53
C VAL A 142 -0.39 -15.06 -9.44
N LEU A 143 -1.38 -14.98 -8.54
CA LEU A 143 -1.52 -15.93 -7.43
C LEU A 143 -1.89 -17.35 -7.90
N ALA A 144 -2.89 -17.48 -8.77
CA ALA A 144 -3.34 -18.79 -9.25
C ALA A 144 -2.30 -19.43 -10.16
N MET A 145 -1.69 -18.69 -11.08
CA MET A 145 -0.65 -19.19 -11.96
C MET A 145 0.61 -19.59 -11.18
N SER A 146 1.01 -18.84 -10.15
CA SER A 146 2.15 -19.19 -9.31
C SER A 146 1.94 -20.52 -8.60
N PHE A 147 0.70 -20.83 -8.16
CA PHE A 147 0.33 -22.12 -7.58
C PHE A 147 0.45 -23.27 -8.59
N LEU A 148 0.02 -23.06 -9.83
CA LEU A 148 0.10 -24.08 -10.90
C LEU A 148 1.55 -24.32 -11.32
N VAL A 149 2.32 -23.25 -11.54
CA VAL A 149 3.73 -23.35 -11.95
C VAL A 149 4.58 -24.02 -10.87
N ALA A 150 4.29 -23.77 -9.59
CA ALA A 150 4.96 -24.41 -8.48
C ALA A 150 4.55 -25.88 -8.26
N ARG A 151 3.83 -26.53 -9.20
CA ARG A 151 3.54 -27.97 -9.14
C ARG A 151 4.81 -28.79 -9.26
N LEU A 152 5.69 -28.43 -10.17
CA LEU A 152 6.94 -29.12 -10.44
C LEU A 152 8.12 -28.16 -10.34
N ASP A 153 9.23 -28.64 -9.79
CA ASP A 153 10.51 -27.91 -9.82
C ASP A 153 11.21 -28.00 -11.18
N ALA A 154 12.37 -27.39 -11.31
CA ALA A 154 13.16 -27.41 -12.56
C ALA A 154 13.62 -28.82 -12.97
N GLN A 155 13.73 -29.76 -12.01
CA GLN A 155 14.08 -31.16 -12.25
C GLN A 155 12.85 -32.04 -12.52
N GLY A 156 11.65 -31.48 -12.57
CA GLY A 156 10.41 -32.23 -12.79
C GLY A 156 9.88 -32.97 -11.57
N ARG A 157 10.40 -32.71 -10.36
CA ARG A 157 9.94 -33.32 -9.12
C ARG A 157 8.70 -32.61 -8.58
N ILE A 158 7.77 -33.38 -7.99
CA ILE A 158 6.52 -32.86 -7.45
C ILE A 158 6.80 -32.08 -6.14
N LEU A 159 6.39 -30.83 -6.07
CA LEU A 159 6.46 -30.01 -4.86
C LEU A 159 5.22 -30.26 -3.97
N SER A 160 5.45 -30.32 -2.65
CA SER A 160 4.36 -30.45 -1.67
C SER A 160 3.44 -29.23 -1.68
N LEU A 161 2.17 -29.40 -1.27
CA LEU A 161 1.18 -28.32 -1.20
C LEU A 161 1.66 -27.17 -0.32
N SER A 162 2.37 -27.46 0.79
CA SER A 162 2.95 -26.43 1.67
C SER A 162 3.98 -25.54 0.93
N ARG A 163 4.82 -26.14 0.08
CA ARG A 163 5.80 -25.39 -0.73
C ARG A 163 5.13 -24.57 -1.80
N ARG A 164 4.12 -25.10 -2.47
CA ARG A 164 3.30 -24.37 -3.44
C ARG A 164 2.62 -23.17 -2.79
N GLY A 165 1.99 -23.38 -1.61
CA GLY A 165 1.41 -22.30 -0.82
C GLY A 165 2.43 -21.25 -0.39
N ARG A 166 3.68 -21.66 -0.13
CA ARG A 166 4.76 -20.70 0.19
C ARG A 166 5.14 -19.84 -1.02
N VAL A 167 5.19 -20.39 -2.24
CA VAL A 167 5.41 -19.62 -3.47
C VAL A 167 4.31 -18.56 -3.65
N VAL A 168 3.04 -18.96 -3.49
CA VAL A 168 1.90 -18.04 -3.53
C VAL A 168 2.05 -16.94 -2.46
N ALA A 169 2.35 -17.30 -1.22
CA ALA A 169 2.51 -16.37 -0.11
C ALA A 169 3.63 -15.33 -0.34
N LEU A 170 4.72 -15.72 -1.03
CA LEU A 170 5.79 -14.79 -1.40
C LEU A 170 5.36 -13.77 -2.46
N LEU A 171 4.36 -14.09 -3.28
CA LEU A 171 3.86 -13.25 -4.36
C LEU A 171 2.59 -12.46 -4.01
N VAL A 172 2.05 -12.60 -2.78
CA VAL A 172 0.81 -11.89 -2.37
C VAL A 172 0.97 -10.38 -2.51
N PHE A 173 2.05 -9.78 -2.00
CA PHE A 173 2.26 -8.34 -2.10
C PHE A 173 2.42 -7.88 -3.56
N PRO A 174 3.34 -8.46 -4.37
CA PRO A 174 3.45 -8.09 -5.79
C PRO A 174 2.15 -8.24 -6.58
N ALA A 175 1.30 -9.20 -6.20
CA ALA A 175 0.03 -9.44 -6.88
C ALA A 175 -1.06 -8.44 -6.48
N LEU A 176 -1.14 -8.03 -5.21
CA LEU A 176 -2.26 -7.27 -4.66
C LEU A 176 -1.97 -5.79 -4.41
N ALA A 177 -0.70 -5.35 -4.47
CA ALA A 177 -0.33 -3.94 -4.27
C ALA A 177 -1.07 -2.98 -5.23
N TRP A 178 -1.42 -3.45 -6.41
CA TRP A 178 -2.14 -2.69 -7.44
C TRP A 178 -3.58 -2.35 -7.06
N LEU A 179 -4.20 -3.11 -6.15
CA LEU A 179 -5.55 -2.82 -5.65
C LEU A 179 -5.59 -1.57 -4.77
N ILE A 180 -4.45 -1.21 -4.17
CA ILE A 180 -4.35 -0.05 -3.26
C ILE A 180 -3.92 1.20 -4.03
N SER A 181 -3.28 1.04 -5.18
CA SER A 181 -2.67 2.14 -5.96
C SER A 181 -3.62 2.84 -6.94
N ALA A 182 -4.85 2.38 -7.04
CA ALA A 182 -5.90 2.98 -7.86
C ALA A 182 -7.18 3.18 -7.04
N PRO A 183 -8.14 3.96 -7.53
CA PRO A 183 -9.44 4.11 -6.90
C PRO A 183 -10.04 2.75 -6.55
N MET A 184 -10.46 2.61 -5.31
CA MET A 184 -11.10 1.38 -4.85
C MET A 184 -12.49 1.27 -5.46
N LEU A 185 -13.04 0.04 -5.39
CA LEU A 185 -14.40 -0.24 -5.83
C LEU A 185 -15.40 0.86 -5.38
N LEU A 186 -16.34 1.19 -6.24
CA LEU A 186 -17.41 2.17 -6.01
C LEU A 186 -18.06 2.03 -4.62
N VAL A 187 -18.17 0.80 -4.10
CA VAL A 187 -18.69 0.53 -2.75
C VAL A 187 -17.85 1.22 -1.66
N PHE A 188 -16.55 1.29 -1.83
CA PHE A 188 -15.68 1.96 -0.85
C PHE A 188 -15.91 3.47 -0.86
N GLU A 189 -15.99 4.09 -2.03
CA GLU A 189 -16.24 5.53 -2.17
C GLU A 189 -17.66 5.93 -1.73
N THR A 190 -18.67 5.11 -2.05
CA THR A 190 -20.06 5.45 -1.78
C THR A 190 -20.55 5.05 -0.38
N ARG A 191 -19.89 4.11 0.29
CA ARG A 191 -20.33 3.59 1.60
C ARG A 191 -19.30 3.81 2.70
N VAL A 192 -18.05 3.41 2.47
CA VAL A 192 -17.03 3.43 3.51
C VAL A 192 -16.51 4.84 3.75
N LYS A 193 -16.21 5.59 2.71
CA LYS A 193 -15.71 6.97 2.82
C LYS A 193 -16.68 7.89 3.58
N PRO A 194 -17.98 7.97 3.23
CA PRO A 194 -18.90 8.81 3.98
C PRO A 194 -19.04 8.39 5.45
N LEU A 195 -19.04 7.08 5.74
CA LEU A 195 -19.12 6.56 7.11
C LEU A 195 -17.90 6.97 7.95
N LEU A 196 -16.69 6.79 7.40
CA LEU A 196 -15.45 7.20 8.08
C LEU A 196 -15.43 8.71 8.31
N LEU A 197 -15.86 9.50 7.33
CA LEU A 197 -15.94 10.95 7.43
C LEU A 197 -16.93 11.37 8.52
N GLU A 198 -18.11 10.75 8.57
CA GLU A 198 -19.11 11.02 9.60
C GLU A 198 -18.56 10.76 11.00
N TRP A 199 -17.82 9.67 11.20
CA TRP A 199 -17.18 9.37 12.49
C TRP A 199 -16.12 10.42 12.85
N VAL A 200 -15.27 10.83 11.90
CA VAL A 200 -14.26 11.86 12.15
C VAL A 200 -14.92 13.17 12.56
N VAL A 201 -15.92 13.63 11.79
CA VAL A 201 -16.64 14.89 12.09
C VAL A 201 -17.33 14.81 13.46
N SER A 202 -17.99 13.69 13.78
CA SER A 202 -18.66 13.50 15.06
C SER A 202 -17.69 13.49 16.25
N ILE A 203 -16.53 12.84 16.11
CA ILE A 203 -15.49 12.79 17.14
C ILE A 203 -14.89 14.19 17.35
N VAL A 204 -14.54 14.89 16.25
CA VAL A 204 -13.94 16.23 16.32
C VAL A 204 -14.91 17.22 16.96
N SER A 205 -16.15 17.30 16.48
CA SER A 205 -17.16 18.22 17.05
C SER A 205 -17.46 17.89 18.52
N GLY A 206 -17.58 16.59 18.86
CA GLY A 206 -17.83 16.13 20.23
C GLY A 206 -16.69 16.51 21.19
N LEU A 207 -15.43 16.39 20.75
CA LEU A 207 -14.27 16.76 21.56
C LEU A 207 -14.20 18.28 21.77
N PHE A 208 -14.40 19.09 20.74
CA PHE A 208 -14.39 20.54 20.86
C PHE A 208 -15.51 21.03 21.79
N ASN A 209 -16.75 20.56 21.60
CA ASN A 209 -17.88 20.91 22.45
C ASN A 209 -17.69 20.43 23.91
N GLY A 210 -17.10 19.24 24.09
CA GLY A 210 -16.77 18.71 25.44
C GLY A 210 -15.70 19.54 26.16
N LEU A 211 -14.81 20.21 25.41
CA LEU A 211 -13.82 21.15 25.97
C LEU A 211 -14.36 22.58 26.13
N GLY A 212 -15.63 22.84 25.81
CA GLY A 212 -16.27 24.14 25.95
C GLY A 212 -16.07 25.10 24.76
N PHE A 213 -15.58 24.60 23.61
CA PHE A 213 -15.49 25.36 22.38
C PHE A 213 -16.81 25.24 21.59
N GLU A 214 -17.33 26.35 21.08
CA GLU A 214 -18.56 26.37 20.29
C GLU A 214 -18.24 25.92 18.84
N VAL A 215 -18.58 24.67 18.54
CA VAL A 215 -18.48 24.09 17.19
C VAL A 215 -19.83 23.53 16.79
N PHE A 216 -20.41 24.12 15.73
CA PHE A 216 -21.71 23.70 15.22
C PHE A 216 -21.52 22.77 14.02
N ARG A 217 -22.36 21.76 13.93
CA ARG A 217 -22.44 20.84 12.83
C ARG A 217 -23.90 20.70 12.36
N ASP A 218 -24.16 20.98 11.10
CA ASP A 218 -25.44 20.65 10.49
C ASP A 218 -25.58 19.14 10.30
N PRO A 219 -26.75 18.55 10.60
CA PRO A 219 -26.99 17.12 10.38
C PRO A 219 -26.67 16.71 8.93
N GLY A 220 -25.81 15.71 8.77
CA GLY A 220 -25.38 15.20 7.47
C GLY A 220 -24.32 16.06 6.75
N SER A 221 -23.89 17.18 7.33
CA SER A 221 -22.80 18.00 6.81
C SER A 221 -21.45 17.50 7.27
N SER A 222 -20.46 17.57 6.38
CA SER A 222 -19.04 17.38 6.68
C SER A 222 -18.31 18.69 7.01
N VAL A 223 -19.06 19.80 7.11
CA VAL A 223 -18.54 21.12 7.43
C VAL A 223 -18.80 21.42 8.90
N LEU A 224 -17.78 21.86 9.60
CA LEU A 224 -17.85 22.38 10.98
C LEU A 224 -17.88 23.90 10.91
N THR A 225 -18.93 24.50 11.48
CA THR A 225 -19.07 25.96 11.60
C THR A 225 -18.46 26.40 12.92
N LEU A 226 -17.57 27.39 12.85
CA LEU A 226 -16.79 27.94 13.94
C LEU A 226 -17.16 29.43 14.10
N PRO A 227 -16.90 30.08 15.24
CA PRO A 227 -17.12 31.51 15.41
C PRO A 227 -16.36 32.38 14.37
N ASN A 228 -15.20 31.91 13.91
CA ASN A 228 -14.32 32.63 12.98
C ASN A 228 -14.28 32.00 11.58
N GLY A 229 -15.35 31.35 11.12
CA GLY A 229 -15.44 30.77 9.79
C GLY A 229 -15.95 29.33 9.79
N SER A 230 -15.62 28.56 8.76
CA SER A 230 -16.02 27.17 8.63
C SER A 230 -14.88 26.30 8.14
N VAL A 231 -14.85 25.04 8.57
CA VAL A 231 -13.85 24.04 8.12
C VAL A 231 -14.56 22.87 7.49
N GLY A 232 -14.29 22.64 6.21
CA GLY A 232 -14.72 21.45 5.48
C GLY A 232 -13.83 20.26 5.85
N VAL A 233 -14.32 19.38 6.73
CA VAL A 233 -13.54 18.17 7.11
C VAL A 233 -13.38 17.24 5.91
N ALA A 234 -14.32 17.26 4.96
CA ALA A 234 -14.24 16.46 3.73
C ALA A 234 -13.13 16.93 2.79
N ASP A 235 -13.00 18.24 2.59
CA ASP A 235 -12.03 18.82 1.67
C ASP A 235 -10.61 18.77 2.25
N ALA A 236 -10.49 19.04 3.56
CA ALA A 236 -9.23 19.01 4.28
C ALA A 236 -8.73 17.59 4.61
N CYS A 237 -9.66 16.65 4.81
CA CYS A 237 -9.39 15.33 5.39
C CYS A 237 -10.21 14.24 4.73
N SER A 238 -10.11 14.07 3.40
CA SER A 238 -10.78 12.94 2.72
C SER A 238 -10.39 11.58 3.35
N GLY A 239 -9.36 11.56 4.16
CA GLY A 239 -8.88 10.39 4.90
C GLY A 239 -8.36 9.27 3.99
N ILE A 240 -8.79 9.28 2.74
CA ILE A 240 -8.47 8.23 1.76
C ILE A 240 -7.00 8.27 1.40
N ARG A 241 -6.42 9.45 1.13
CA ARG A 241 -4.98 9.57 0.83
C ARG A 241 -4.12 8.96 1.94
N SER A 242 -4.38 9.33 3.20
CA SER A 242 -3.63 8.78 4.33
C SER A 242 -3.93 7.31 4.55
N LEU A 243 -5.18 6.87 4.42
CA LEU A 243 -5.58 5.47 4.58
C LEU A 243 -4.92 4.58 3.52
N THR A 244 -5.02 4.93 2.24
CA THR A 244 -4.45 4.14 1.14
C THR A 244 -2.92 4.13 1.20
N ALA A 245 -2.28 5.29 1.47
CA ALA A 245 -0.84 5.37 1.65
C ALA A 245 -0.35 4.54 2.86
N CYS A 246 -1.08 4.56 3.98
CA CYS A 246 -0.75 3.77 5.17
C CYS A 246 -0.98 2.27 4.95
N LEU A 247 -2.07 1.87 4.28
CA LEU A 247 -2.31 0.48 3.90
C LEU A 247 -1.22 -0.02 2.96
N PHE A 248 -0.79 0.80 2.01
CA PHE A 248 0.32 0.47 1.13
C PHE A 248 1.63 0.31 1.90
N ALA A 249 2.00 1.30 2.73
CA ALA A 249 3.20 1.24 3.55
C ALA A 249 3.17 0.04 4.52
N GLY A 250 2.05 -0.19 5.20
CA GLY A 250 1.86 -1.34 6.09
C GLY A 250 1.95 -2.67 5.37
N SER A 251 1.37 -2.80 4.17
CA SER A 251 1.46 -4.01 3.36
C SER A 251 2.88 -4.29 2.87
N PHE A 252 3.62 -3.24 2.49
CA PHE A 252 5.04 -3.32 2.13
C PHE A 252 5.90 -3.75 3.32
N LEU A 253 5.77 -3.07 4.47
CA LEU A 253 6.49 -3.43 5.69
C LEU A 253 6.17 -4.86 6.14
N ALA A 254 4.90 -5.28 6.05
CA ALA A 254 4.48 -6.64 6.33
C ALA A 254 5.11 -7.65 5.36
N ALA A 255 5.24 -7.30 4.08
CA ALA A 255 5.86 -8.17 3.10
C ALA A 255 7.35 -8.36 3.37
N VAL A 256 8.07 -7.31 3.74
CA VAL A 256 9.54 -7.33 3.91
C VAL A 256 9.97 -7.85 5.27
N PHE A 257 9.30 -7.40 6.35
CA PHE A 257 9.82 -7.59 7.72
C PHE A 257 9.10 -8.67 8.53
N LEU A 258 7.96 -9.20 8.07
CA LEU A 258 7.20 -10.19 8.81
C LEU A 258 7.12 -11.53 8.06
N ASP A 259 7.32 -12.64 8.77
CA ASP A 259 7.25 -13.97 8.18
C ASP A 259 5.87 -14.63 8.31
N ARG A 260 5.22 -14.49 9.49
CA ARG A 260 3.97 -15.17 9.79
C ARG A 260 2.78 -14.42 9.22
N PHE A 261 1.85 -15.15 8.57
CA PHE A 261 0.67 -14.57 7.92
C PHE A 261 -0.19 -13.74 8.88
N TRP A 262 -0.46 -14.23 10.09
CA TRP A 262 -1.27 -13.49 11.07
C TRP A 262 -0.64 -12.16 11.51
N LYS A 263 0.72 -12.09 11.59
CA LYS A 263 1.45 -10.85 11.90
C LYS A 263 1.32 -9.84 10.77
N LYS A 264 1.35 -10.31 9.51
CA LYS A 264 1.13 -9.47 8.33
C LYS A 264 -0.27 -8.88 8.34
N PHE A 265 -1.28 -9.72 8.60
CA PHE A 265 -2.65 -9.27 8.72
C PHE A 265 -2.84 -8.29 9.87
N LEU A 266 -2.25 -8.56 11.03
CA LEU A 266 -2.32 -7.66 12.19
C LEU A 266 -1.67 -6.31 11.89
N LEU A 267 -0.50 -6.27 11.25
CA LEU A 267 0.15 -5.01 10.87
C LEU A 267 -0.73 -4.22 9.87
N LEU A 268 -1.35 -4.90 8.92
CA LEU A 268 -2.25 -4.25 7.96
C LEU A 268 -3.50 -3.67 8.64
N ALA A 269 -4.11 -4.42 9.59
CA ALA A 269 -5.23 -3.93 10.37
C ALA A 269 -4.82 -2.73 11.25
N MET A 270 -3.66 -2.80 11.91
CA MET A 270 -3.11 -1.69 12.69
C MET A 270 -2.79 -0.48 11.82
N SER A 271 -2.37 -0.67 10.57
CA SER A 271 -2.15 0.42 9.60
C SER A 271 -3.45 1.19 9.33
N ALA A 272 -4.57 0.47 9.17
CA ALA A 272 -5.88 1.10 8.98
C ALA A 272 -6.33 1.89 10.22
N VAL A 273 -6.18 1.29 11.41
CA VAL A 273 -6.54 1.93 12.69
C VAL A 273 -5.68 3.18 12.93
N LEU A 274 -4.37 3.07 12.69
CA LEU A 274 -3.44 4.18 12.85
C LEU A 274 -3.74 5.32 11.86
N ALA A 275 -4.01 4.99 10.59
CA ALA A 275 -4.39 5.98 9.58
C ALA A 275 -5.67 6.72 9.97
N PHE A 276 -6.68 6.00 10.45
CA PHE A 276 -7.94 6.60 10.92
C PHE A 276 -7.71 7.49 12.15
N GLY A 277 -6.97 7.02 13.16
CA GLY A 277 -6.64 7.81 14.35
C GLY A 277 -5.84 9.07 14.02
N MET A 278 -4.86 8.95 13.12
CA MET A 278 -4.06 10.09 12.69
C MET A 278 -4.87 11.09 11.84
N ASN A 279 -5.88 10.62 11.11
CA ASN A 279 -6.80 11.51 10.41
C ASN A 279 -7.67 12.33 11.41
N ILE A 280 -8.09 11.73 12.53
CA ILE A 280 -8.74 12.48 13.62
C ILE A 280 -7.80 13.54 14.17
N VAL A 281 -6.53 13.20 14.46
CA VAL A 281 -5.52 14.15 14.94
C VAL A 281 -5.33 15.31 13.95
N ARG A 282 -5.25 15.02 12.66
CA ARG A 282 -5.18 16.06 11.63
C ARG A 282 -6.38 16.98 11.64
N SER A 283 -7.59 16.41 11.72
CA SER A 283 -8.83 17.18 11.74
C SER A 283 -8.92 18.04 13.00
N LEU A 284 -8.52 17.52 14.17
CA LEU A 284 -8.44 18.29 15.41
C LEU A 284 -7.46 19.47 15.29
N PHE A 285 -6.28 19.23 14.70
CA PHE A 285 -5.29 20.28 14.50
C PHE A 285 -5.82 21.38 13.59
N LEU A 286 -6.38 21.04 12.44
CA LEU A 286 -6.89 22.00 11.46
C LEU A 286 -8.09 22.78 12.01
N THR A 287 -9.03 22.10 12.69
CA THR A 287 -10.18 22.75 13.34
C THR A 287 -9.72 23.69 14.45
N GLY A 288 -8.75 23.26 15.30
CA GLY A 288 -8.17 24.12 16.35
C GLY A 288 -7.43 25.33 15.79
N TRP A 289 -6.70 25.16 14.68
CA TRP A 289 -6.03 26.26 14.00
C TRP A 289 -7.04 27.27 13.46
N ALA A 290 -8.06 26.79 12.74
CA ALA A 290 -9.12 27.64 12.19
C ALA A 290 -9.95 28.33 13.29
N TYR A 291 -10.21 27.65 14.41
CA TYR A 291 -10.90 28.25 15.55
C TYR A 291 -10.14 29.45 16.12
N LYS A 292 -8.81 29.33 16.18
CA LYS A 292 -7.95 30.39 16.77
C LYS A 292 -7.63 31.52 15.80
N TYR A 293 -7.33 31.17 14.54
CA TYR A 293 -6.75 32.12 13.58
C TYR A 293 -7.70 32.46 12.41
N GLY A 294 -8.82 31.75 12.28
CA GLY A 294 -9.75 31.87 11.15
C GLY A 294 -9.52 30.80 10.09
N SER A 295 -10.59 30.46 9.35
CA SER A 295 -10.54 29.45 8.28
C SER A 295 -9.61 29.81 7.14
N ASP A 296 -9.53 31.11 6.78
CA ASP A 296 -8.71 31.60 5.67
C ASP A 296 -7.19 31.37 5.90
N MET A 297 -6.80 31.24 7.18
CA MET A 297 -5.41 30.97 7.54
C MET A 297 -4.98 29.52 7.32
N LEU A 298 -5.90 28.62 6.98
CA LEU A 298 -5.57 27.24 6.65
C LEU A 298 -4.84 27.12 5.30
N ASP A 299 -5.20 27.99 4.35
CA ASP A 299 -4.62 28.04 3.01
C ASP A 299 -3.48 29.08 2.90
N ALA A 300 -3.21 29.81 3.99
CA ALA A 300 -2.08 30.71 4.06
C ALA A 300 -0.75 29.94 4.15
N ASP A 301 0.33 30.57 3.66
CA ASP A 301 1.67 30.01 3.79
C ASP A 301 2.06 29.83 5.26
N PHE A 302 2.45 28.62 5.64
CA PHE A 302 2.82 28.26 7.02
C PHE A 302 4.02 29.11 7.54
N TRP A 303 4.92 29.50 6.65
CA TRP A 303 6.11 30.29 6.98
C TRP A 303 5.90 31.81 6.86
N GLY A 304 4.70 32.24 6.43
CA GLY A 304 4.37 33.65 6.28
C GLY A 304 5.01 34.37 5.06
N ASN A 305 5.55 33.59 4.12
CA ASN A 305 6.21 34.13 2.91
C ASN A 305 5.25 34.11 1.70
N THR A 306 4.02 34.59 1.86
CA THR A 306 3.04 34.59 0.77
C THR A 306 3.44 35.57 -0.30
N GLU A 307 3.91 35.10 -1.46
CA GLU A 307 4.03 35.93 -2.65
C GLU A 307 2.65 36.10 -3.31
N TYR A 308 2.23 37.33 -3.46
CA TYR A 308 0.99 37.66 -4.13
C TYR A 308 1.23 37.97 -5.62
N LEU A 309 0.25 37.65 -6.45
CA LEU A 309 0.24 38.06 -7.85
C LEU A 309 0.41 39.58 -7.93
N ARG A 310 1.40 40.04 -8.71
CA ARG A 310 1.66 41.45 -8.95
C ARG A 310 1.39 41.77 -10.42
N ALA A 311 0.60 42.81 -10.66
CA ALA A 311 0.39 43.34 -11.98
C ALA A 311 0.91 44.81 -12.02
N LYS A 312 1.32 45.28 -13.19
CA LYS A 312 1.67 46.68 -13.37
C LYS A 312 0.38 47.52 -13.47
N ASP A 313 0.26 48.54 -12.66
CA ASP A 313 -0.81 49.52 -12.77
C ASP A 313 -0.61 50.47 -13.97
N ALA A 314 -1.52 51.42 -14.18
CA ALA A 314 -1.45 52.40 -15.26
C ALA A 314 -0.21 53.31 -15.18
N THR A 315 0.47 53.34 -14.03
CA THR A 315 1.71 54.13 -13.79
C THR A 315 2.97 53.30 -13.94
N GLY A 316 2.82 51.96 -14.22
CA GLY A 316 3.94 51.02 -14.35
C GLY A 316 4.45 50.47 -13.02
N GLN A 317 3.82 50.78 -11.88
CA GLN A 317 4.19 50.22 -10.57
C GLN A 317 3.58 48.80 -10.38
N LEU A 318 4.35 47.91 -9.72
CA LEU A 318 3.89 46.60 -9.36
C LEU A 318 2.97 46.67 -8.14
N VAL A 319 1.67 46.43 -8.35
CA VAL A 319 0.64 46.36 -7.31
C VAL A 319 0.11 44.93 -7.19
N SER A 320 -0.28 44.55 -5.98
CA SER A 320 -0.89 43.22 -5.76
C SER A 320 -2.25 43.16 -6.46
N VAL A 321 -2.47 42.10 -7.24
CA VAL A 321 -3.77 41.78 -7.84
C VAL A 321 -4.73 41.45 -6.71
N LYS A 322 -5.93 42.05 -6.71
CA LYS A 322 -6.98 41.79 -5.74
C LYS A 322 -8.13 41.03 -6.40
N ASP A 323 -8.77 40.13 -5.67
CA ASP A 323 -10.00 39.46 -6.08
C ASP A 323 -11.22 40.41 -5.98
N ALA A 324 -12.41 39.91 -6.33
CA ALA A 324 -13.66 40.68 -6.26
C ALA A 324 -14.05 41.10 -4.82
N ALA A 325 -13.51 40.43 -3.81
CA ALA A 325 -13.71 40.72 -2.39
C ALA A 325 -12.62 41.68 -1.82
N GLY A 326 -11.64 42.07 -2.65
CA GLY A 326 -10.55 42.99 -2.27
C GLY A 326 -9.34 42.31 -1.62
N HIS A 327 -9.29 40.98 -1.55
CA HIS A 327 -8.16 40.25 -1.02
C HIS A 327 -7.06 40.12 -2.07
N ALA A 328 -5.79 40.16 -1.65
CA ALA A 328 -4.67 39.93 -2.54
C ALA A 328 -4.64 38.46 -3.01
N VAL A 329 -4.56 38.25 -4.34
CA VAL A 329 -4.55 36.91 -4.94
C VAL A 329 -3.17 36.29 -4.82
N PRO A 330 -3.01 35.11 -4.20
CA PRO A 330 -1.75 34.39 -4.14
C PRO A 330 -1.21 34.07 -5.54
N ASN A 331 0.11 34.09 -5.71
CA ASN A 331 0.74 33.74 -6.98
C ASN A 331 0.66 32.21 -7.21
N PRO A 332 -0.11 31.70 -8.20
CA PRO A 332 -0.27 30.26 -8.42
C PRO A 332 1.02 29.57 -8.92
N ALA A 333 2.02 30.33 -9.35
CA ALA A 333 3.33 29.77 -9.71
C ALA A 333 4.20 29.46 -8.48
N PHE A 334 3.82 29.94 -7.30
CA PHE A 334 4.51 29.65 -6.04
C PHE A 334 3.74 28.55 -5.31
N HIS A 335 4.35 27.38 -5.16
CA HIS A 335 3.81 26.34 -4.29
C HIS A 335 3.96 26.80 -2.84
N LEU A 336 2.90 27.37 -2.31
CA LEU A 336 2.81 27.73 -0.90
C LEU A 336 2.80 26.44 -0.07
N PHE A 337 3.62 26.39 0.98
CA PHE A 337 3.55 25.35 1.98
C PHE A 337 2.47 25.74 3.01
N THR A 338 1.27 25.25 2.82
CA THR A 338 0.11 25.64 3.62
C THR A 338 0.07 24.93 4.97
N VAL A 339 -0.80 25.41 5.89
CA VAL A 339 -1.10 24.71 7.15
C VAL A 339 -1.68 23.33 6.89
N HIS A 340 -2.46 23.16 5.80
CA HIS A 340 -2.96 21.88 5.33
C HIS A 340 -1.83 20.91 4.96
N ASP A 341 -0.81 21.39 4.23
CA ASP A 341 0.34 20.60 3.83
C ASP A 341 1.17 20.18 5.05
N PHE A 342 1.44 21.13 5.95
CA PHE A 342 2.15 20.84 7.20
C PHE A 342 1.44 19.74 8.00
N ALA A 343 0.13 19.87 8.22
CA ALA A 343 -0.65 18.86 8.91
C ALA A 343 -0.61 17.49 8.19
N GLY A 344 -0.66 17.50 6.86
CA GLY A 344 -0.56 16.30 6.02
C GLY A 344 0.77 15.56 6.18
N TYR A 345 1.88 16.28 6.04
CA TYR A 345 3.23 15.70 6.18
C TYR A 345 3.53 15.25 7.62
N LEU A 346 3.08 16.02 8.62
CA LEU A 346 3.23 15.65 10.03
C LEU A 346 2.53 14.31 10.33
N VAL A 347 1.27 14.18 9.91
CA VAL A 347 0.47 12.97 10.09
C VAL A 347 1.08 11.79 9.36
N LEU A 348 1.54 11.98 8.12
CA LEU A 348 2.22 10.93 7.35
C LEU A 348 3.50 10.45 8.06
N GLY A 349 4.32 11.38 8.53
CA GLY A 349 5.55 11.07 9.29
C GLY A 349 5.28 10.32 10.58
N LEU A 350 4.29 10.78 11.38
CA LEU A 350 3.88 10.12 12.63
C LEU A 350 3.29 8.72 12.37
N THR A 351 2.51 8.56 11.30
CA THR A 351 1.95 7.26 10.92
C THR A 351 3.06 6.28 10.54
N LEU A 352 4.01 6.72 9.70
CA LEU A 352 5.16 5.90 9.32
C LEU A 352 6.00 5.52 10.55
N ALA A 353 6.27 6.47 11.44
CA ALA A 353 6.97 6.21 12.69
C ALA A 353 6.21 5.19 13.56
N GLY A 354 4.88 5.33 13.69
CA GLY A 354 4.02 4.38 14.40
C GLY A 354 4.10 2.97 13.81
N LEU A 355 4.05 2.84 12.48
CA LEU A 355 4.20 1.56 11.80
C LEU A 355 5.58 0.92 12.04
N LEU A 356 6.64 1.72 11.99
CA LEU A 356 8.00 1.25 12.26
C LEU A 356 8.16 0.79 13.72
N LEU A 357 7.53 1.48 14.68
CA LEU A 357 7.52 1.09 16.10
C LEU A 357 6.73 -0.21 16.36
N LEU A 358 5.73 -0.52 15.55
CA LEU A 358 4.99 -1.77 15.64
C LEU A 358 5.81 -2.99 15.19
N LEU A 359 6.77 -2.83 14.28
CA LEU A 359 7.56 -3.93 13.74
C LEU A 359 8.35 -4.70 14.83
N PRO A 360 9.13 -4.07 15.72
CA PRO A 360 9.84 -4.80 16.76
C PRO A 360 8.86 -5.48 17.74
N ILE A 361 7.71 -4.87 18.04
CA ILE A 361 6.68 -5.46 18.90
C ILE A 361 6.13 -6.75 18.25
N LEU A 362 5.82 -6.70 16.98
CA LEU A 362 5.31 -7.87 16.23
C LEU A 362 6.39 -8.94 16.01
N ASN A 363 7.66 -8.54 15.89
CA ASN A 363 8.77 -9.47 15.74
C ASN A 363 9.29 -10.01 17.07
N TYR A 364 8.86 -9.42 18.20
CA TYR A 364 9.27 -9.92 19.50
C TYR A 364 8.88 -11.41 19.63
N GLN A 365 9.88 -12.25 19.79
CA GLN A 365 9.69 -13.66 20.11
C GLN A 365 9.76 -13.77 21.63
N PHE A 366 8.66 -14.11 22.27
CA PHE A 366 8.66 -14.57 23.65
C PHE A 366 9.57 -15.82 23.66
N LYS A 367 10.79 -15.71 24.12
CA LYS A 367 11.58 -16.86 24.54
C LYS A 367 10.89 -17.35 25.80
N LEU A 368 10.08 -18.40 25.67
CA LEU A 368 9.73 -19.20 26.83
C LEU A 368 11.05 -19.60 27.51
N PRO A 369 11.14 -19.55 28.85
CA PRO A 369 12.28 -20.08 29.56
C PRO A 369 12.53 -21.49 29.00
N GLU A 370 13.71 -21.76 28.48
CA GLU A 370 14.11 -23.12 28.12
C GLU A 370 13.86 -23.98 29.38
N ASP A 371 13.01 -25.01 29.25
CA ASP A 371 12.91 -26.04 30.26
C ASP A 371 14.33 -26.47 30.54
N LYS A 372 14.77 -26.28 31.79
CA LYS A 372 16.08 -26.73 32.24
C LYS A 372 16.19 -28.19 31.82
N PRO A 373 17.27 -28.60 31.14
CA PRO A 373 17.45 -30.00 30.79
C PRO A 373 17.26 -30.82 32.06
N GLU A 374 16.35 -31.78 31.99
CA GLU A 374 16.12 -32.75 33.06
C GLU A 374 17.47 -33.29 33.51
N PRO A 375 17.76 -33.30 34.81
CA PRO A 375 19.04 -33.87 35.30
C PRO A 375 19.18 -35.29 34.80
N PRO A 376 20.35 -35.67 34.30
CA PRO A 376 20.56 -37.01 33.75
C PRO A 376 20.09 -38.09 34.75
N GLU A 377 19.23 -39.01 34.29
CA GLU A 377 18.80 -40.12 35.10
C GLU A 377 20.04 -40.80 35.77
N PRO A 378 19.94 -41.11 37.07
CA PRO A 378 21.02 -41.76 37.76
C PRO A 378 21.32 -43.09 37.07
N SER A 379 22.59 -43.27 36.65
CA SER A 379 23.06 -44.49 35.99
C SER A 379 22.68 -45.70 36.84
N PRO A 380 22.17 -46.78 36.21
CA PRO A 380 21.77 -48.00 36.93
C PRO A 380 22.97 -48.54 37.71
N THR A 381 22.79 -48.70 39.00
CA THR A 381 23.75 -49.33 39.93
C THR A 381 24.11 -50.70 39.40
N PRO A 382 25.40 -51.06 39.27
CA PRO A 382 25.81 -52.40 38.82
C PRO A 382 25.33 -53.44 39.80
N PRO A 383 24.88 -54.61 39.31
CA PRO A 383 24.37 -55.69 40.16
C PRO A 383 25.48 -56.15 41.12
N SER A 384 25.18 -56.20 42.42
CA SER A 384 26.08 -56.72 43.47
C SER A 384 26.31 -58.18 43.21
N THR A 385 27.54 -58.55 42.83
CA THR A 385 28.02 -59.95 42.84
C THR A 385 28.11 -60.46 44.27
N LYS A 386 27.25 -61.39 44.61
CA LYS A 386 27.45 -62.32 45.71
C LYS A 386 28.06 -63.59 45.21
#